data_6b1d32ed1f5bbc7f8dbbc3bc9e802f24
#
_entry.id   6b1d32ed1f5bbc7f8dbbc3bc9e802f24
#
_cell.length_a   1.000
_cell.length_b   1.000
_cell.length_c   1.000
_cell.angle_alpha   90.00
_cell.angle_beta   90.00
_cell.angle_gamma   90.00
#
_symmetry.space_group_name_H-M   'P 1'
#
loop_
_entity.id
_entity.type
_entity.pdbx_description
1 polymer ?
#
loop_
_entity_poly.entity_id
_entity_poly.type
_entity_poly.pdbx_seq_one_letter_code
_entity_poly.pdbx_strand_id
1 'polypeptide(L)'
;MIPKVLIIIPAYNEEKNIEKVVRNIEENFSQYDYIIVNDGSTDSTKDVLERNHFHYLDLPQNLGIGGGVQTGYKYADANGYDIAIQIDGDGQHDPAFIAQLIQPILDGQADMVIGSRFLEKEGFQTSSMRRLGIRYFKHLLHALCGVTITDATSGFRASSAALTRYFTKDYAEDYPEPEAILSSVLNGFQVMEIPVVMRERQGGESSINALKSVYYMIKVTLAIIISRIRFWRKREKPCF
;
A
#
# COMPACT_ATOMS: atom_id res chain seq x y z
N MET A 1 19.12 -13.52 12.60
CA MET A 1 18.82 -12.13 13.02
C MET A 1 17.31 -11.98 13.01
N ILE A 2 16.75 -11.25 13.99
CA ILE A 2 15.31 -10.91 13.96
C ILE A 2 15.16 -9.81 12.91
N PRO A 3 14.23 -9.95 11.93
CA PRO A 3 14.06 -8.94 10.89
C PRO A 3 13.52 -7.63 11.48
N LYS A 4 14.04 -6.51 11.03
CA LYS A 4 13.58 -5.18 11.39
C LYS A 4 12.41 -4.80 10.49
N VAL A 5 11.21 -4.72 11.06
CA VAL A 5 9.96 -4.49 10.32
C VAL A 5 9.38 -3.12 10.66
N LEU A 6 9.02 -2.33 9.65
CA LEU A 6 8.36 -1.03 9.80
C LEU A 6 6.93 -1.08 9.28
N ILE A 7 5.99 -0.63 10.08
CA ILE A 7 4.61 -0.35 9.65
C ILE A 7 4.54 1.12 9.23
N ILE A 8 4.19 1.36 7.96
CA ILE A 8 3.95 2.68 7.38
C ILE A 8 2.45 2.95 7.42
N ILE A 9 2.04 4.03 8.08
CA ILE A 9 0.64 4.42 8.25
C ILE A 9 0.41 5.77 7.56
N PRO A 10 0.02 5.79 6.26
CA PRO A 10 -0.37 7.03 5.62
C PRO A 10 -1.66 7.56 6.25
N ALA A 11 -1.70 8.85 6.56
CA ALA A 11 -2.84 9.49 7.20
C ALA A 11 -3.13 10.85 6.53
N TYR A 12 -4.37 11.02 6.06
CA TYR A 12 -4.89 12.29 5.59
C TYR A 12 -6.33 12.47 6.07
N ASN A 13 -6.54 13.40 7.01
CA ASN A 13 -7.84 13.67 7.64
C ASN A 13 -8.42 12.41 8.33
N GLU A 14 -7.62 11.78 9.19
CA GLU A 14 -7.98 10.57 9.95
C GLU A 14 -8.09 10.83 11.46
N GLU A 15 -8.46 12.07 11.88
CA GLU A 15 -8.61 12.46 13.29
C GLU A 15 -9.45 11.49 14.13
N LYS A 16 -10.43 10.81 13.50
CA LYS A 16 -11.37 9.89 14.17
C LYS A 16 -10.86 8.47 14.36
N ASN A 17 -9.87 8.07 13.55
CA ASN A 17 -9.44 6.68 13.43
C ASN A 17 -7.99 6.46 13.89
N ILE A 18 -7.12 7.44 13.63
CA ILE A 18 -5.66 7.24 13.74
C ILE A 18 -5.21 6.82 15.15
N GLU A 19 -5.79 7.43 16.19
CA GLU A 19 -5.42 7.08 17.56
C GLU A 19 -5.70 5.61 17.86
N LYS A 20 -6.87 5.10 17.47
CA LYS A 20 -7.26 3.72 17.69
C LYS A 20 -6.37 2.74 16.91
N VAL A 21 -6.03 3.09 15.66
CA VAL A 21 -5.15 2.26 14.83
C VAL A 21 -3.78 2.14 15.48
N VAL A 22 -3.19 3.26 15.89
CA VAL A 22 -1.85 3.27 16.49
C VAL A 22 -1.83 2.58 17.83
N ARG A 23 -2.82 2.84 18.72
CA ARG A 23 -2.92 2.16 20.03
C ARG A 23 -3.00 0.65 19.86
N ASN A 24 -3.80 0.16 18.91
CA ASN A 24 -3.87 -1.27 18.64
C ASN A 24 -2.52 -1.86 18.23
N ILE A 25 -1.71 -1.12 17.46
CA ILE A 25 -0.36 -1.54 17.07
C ILE A 25 0.57 -1.54 18.29
N GLU A 26 0.60 -0.46 19.07
CA GLU A 26 1.45 -0.35 20.27
C GLU A 26 1.15 -1.42 21.32
N GLU A 27 -0.13 -1.72 21.55
CA GLU A 27 -0.57 -2.65 22.59
C GLU A 27 -0.42 -4.12 22.20
N ASN A 28 -0.67 -4.45 20.94
CA ASN A 28 -0.79 -5.85 20.51
C ASN A 28 0.31 -6.30 19.54
N PHE A 29 1.07 -5.37 18.95
CA PHE A 29 2.06 -5.65 17.91
C PHE A 29 3.36 -4.86 18.14
N SER A 30 3.72 -4.61 19.41
CA SER A 30 4.88 -3.81 19.83
C SER A 30 6.24 -4.34 19.37
N GLN A 31 6.29 -5.56 18.83
CA GLN A 31 7.49 -6.12 18.18
C GLN A 31 7.82 -5.48 16.82
N TYR A 32 6.91 -4.70 16.25
CA TYR A 32 7.09 -3.98 15.00
C TYR A 32 7.18 -2.48 15.25
N ASP A 33 8.13 -1.83 14.62
CA ASP A 33 8.19 -0.37 14.60
C ASP A 33 7.10 0.20 13.70
N TYR A 34 6.64 1.43 13.97
CA TYR A 34 5.72 2.14 13.08
C TYR A 34 6.17 3.57 12.82
N ILE A 35 5.71 4.12 11.71
CA ILE A 35 5.79 5.53 11.37
C ILE A 35 4.49 6.00 10.71
N ILE A 36 3.90 7.05 11.24
CA ILE A 36 2.74 7.70 10.63
C ILE A 36 3.26 8.75 9.65
N VAL A 37 2.70 8.81 8.45
CA VAL A 37 2.97 9.89 7.50
C VAL A 37 1.73 10.75 7.39
N ASN A 38 1.74 11.88 8.09
CA ASN A 38 0.68 12.89 8.00
C ASN A 38 0.84 13.66 6.69
N ASP A 39 -0.02 13.35 5.72
CA ASP A 39 0.05 13.88 4.35
C ASP A 39 -0.66 15.24 4.23
N GLY A 40 -0.25 16.21 5.06
CA GLY A 40 -0.79 17.55 5.04
C GLY A 40 -2.27 17.62 5.43
N SER A 41 -2.67 16.90 6.49
CA SER A 41 -4.05 16.91 7.00
C SER A 41 -4.52 18.33 7.34
N THR A 42 -5.80 18.59 7.11
CA THR A 42 -6.47 19.87 7.36
C THR A 42 -7.47 19.83 8.51
N ASP A 43 -7.70 18.65 9.07
CA ASP A 43 -8.48 18.40 10.28
C ASP A 43 -7.57 18.34 11.53
N SER A 44 -8.07 17.83 12.65
CA SER A 44 -7.31 17.68 13.89
C SER A 44 -6.39 16.45 13.93
N THR A 45 -6.09 15.80 12.79
CA THR A 45 -5.21 14.61 12.75
C THR A 45 -3.87 14.92 13.42
N LYS A 46 -3.22 16.05 13.04
CA LYS A 46 -1.93 16.44 13.61
C LYS A 46 -2.00 16.64 15.13
N ASP A 47 -3.05 17.31 15.63
CA ASP A 47 -3.24 17.53 17.07
C ASP A 47 -3.37 16.19 17.82
N VAL A 48 -4.03 15.20 17.20
CA VAL A 48 -4.14 13.83 17.76
C VAL A 48 -2.76 13.19 17.87
N LEU A 49 -1.92 13.31 16.82
CA LEU A 49 -0.57 12.73 16.80
C LEU A 49 0.32 13.36 17.88
N GLU A 50 0.31 14.68 17.99
CA GLU A 50 1.11 15.44 18.96
C GLU A 50 0.69 15.13 20.39
N ARG A 51 -0.62 15.18 20.69
CA ARG A 51 -1.17 14.92 22.02
C ARG A 51 -0.85 13.53 22.56
N ASN A 52 -0.81 12.52 21.66
CA ASN A 52 -0.50 11.15 22.02
C ASN A 52 0.99 10.81 21.92
N HIS A 53 1.85 11.75 21.52
CA HIS A 53 3.29 11.56 21.32
C HIS A 53 3.61 10.40 20.35
N PHE A 54 2.79 10.21 19.31
CA PHE A 54 3.00 9.20 18.31
C PHE A 54 4.19 9.54 17.40
N HIS A 55 4.87 8.52 16.87
CA HIS A 55 5.95 8.70 15.90
C HIS A 55 5.37 9.03 14.52
N TYR A 56 5.64 10.23 14.01
CA TYR A 56 5.12 10.66 12.71
C TYR A 56 6.08 11.55 11.93
N LEU A 57 5.89 11.58 10.62
CA LEU A 57 6.43 12.56 9.69
C LEU A 57 5.30 13.50 9.27
N ASP A 58 5.54 14.81 9.32
CA ASP A 58 4.57 15.83 8.94
C ASP A 58 4.93 16.43 7.59
N LEU A 59 4.14 16.15 6.58
CA LEU A 59 4.36 16.70 5.25
C LEU A 59 3.78 18.10 5.15
N PRO A 60 4.51 19.07 4.55
CA PRO A 60 4.06 20.46 4.49
C PRO A 60 2.85 20.68 3.57
N GLN A 61 2.54 19.71 2.72
CA GLN A 61 1.40 19.71 1.80
C GLN A 61 0.97 18.29 1.48
N ASN A 62 -0.28 18.12 1.04
CA ASN A 62 -0.80 16.84 0.59
C ASN A 62 -0.10 16.42 -0.72
N LEU A 63 0.57 15.29 -0.70
CA LEU A 63 1.24 14.65 -1.85
C LEU A 63 0.41 13.52 -2.46
N GLY A 64 -0.76 13.22 -1.88
CA GLY A 64 -1.58 12.08 -2.24
C GLY A 64 -1.10 10.77 -1.61
N ILE A 65 -1.96 9.76 -1.65
CA ILE A 65 -1.69 8.46 -1.00
C ILE A 65 -0.34 7.86 -1.40
N GLY A 66 0.01 7.97 -2.69
CA GLY A 66 1.30 7.46 -3.18
C GLY A 66 2.49 8.25 -2.64
N GLY A 67 2.41 9.58 -2.56
CA GLY A 67 3.47 10.42 -1.99
C GLY A 67 3.66 10.16 -0.50
N GLY A 68 2.57 9.99 0.26
CA GLY A 68 2.60 9.63 1.67
C GLY A 68 3.28 8.27 1.89
N VAL A 69 2.85 7.24 1.16
CA VAL A 69 3.44 5.89 1.24
C VAL A 69 4.89 5.89 0.80
N GLN A 70 5.24 6.58 -0.30
CA GLN A 70 6.62 6.69 -0.77
C GLN A 70 7.53 7.35 0.28
N THR A 71 7.02 8.33 1.01
CA THR A 71 7.76 8.96 2.12
C THR A 71 8.06 7.93 3.21
N GLY A 72 7.11 7.06 3.54
CA GLY A 72 7.33 5.93 4.44
C GLY A 72 8.38 4.95 3.93
N TYR A 73 8.39 4.62 2.63
CA TYR A 73 9.45 3.78 2.03
C TYR A 73 10.83 4.44 2.10
N LYS A 74 10.92 5.75 1.86
CA LYS A 74 12.17 6.51 2.02
C LYS A 74 12.67 6.45 3.46
N TYR A 75 11.77 6.58 4.44
CA TYR A 75 12.11 6.44 5.85
C TYR A 75 12.59 5.02 6.17
N ALA A 76 11.91 3.99 5.66
CA ALA A 76 12.29 2.59 5.87
C ALA A 76 13.69 2.28 5.32
N ASP A 77 13.99 2.67 4.07
CA ASP A 77 15.29 2.44 3.43
C ASP A 77 16.41 3.20 4.17
N ALA A 78 16.19 4.47 4.53
CA ALA A 78 17.16 5.31 5.23
C ALA A 78 17.49 4.78 6.63
N ASN A 79 16.58 4.08 7.30
CA ASN A 79 16.75 3.52 8.64
C ASN A 79 17.06 2.02 8.66
N GLY A 80 17.29 1.41 7.48
CA GLY A 80 17.74 0.03 7.34
C GLY A 80 16.73 -1.01 7.79
N TYR A 81 15.45 -0.82 7.47
CA TYR A 81 14.41 -1.82 7.69
C TYR A 81 14.48 -2.93 6.64
N ASP A 82 14.33 -4.17 7.09
CA ASP A 82 14.32 -5.35 6.23
C ASP A 82 13.00 -5.51 5.48
N ILE A 83 11.89 -5.13 6.13
CA ILE A 83 10.53 -5.22 5.58
C ILE A 83 9.77 -3.93 5.91
N ALA A 84 9.06 -3.39 4.93
CA ALA A 84 8.13 -2.29 5.09
C ALA A 84 6.70 -2.76 4.80
N ILE A 85 5.75 -2.43 5.68
CA ILE A 85 4.34 -2.82 5.57
C ILE A 85 3.50 -1.55 5.51
N GLN A 86 2.56 -1.46 4.55
CA GLN A 86 1.55 -0.40 4.55
C GLN A 86 0.30 -0.88 5.31
N ILE A 87 -0.16 -0.07 6.24
CA ILE A 87 -1.45 -0.20 6.93
C ILE A 87 -2.14 1.16 6.87
N ASP A 88 -3.36 1.21 6.31
CA ASP A 88 -4.08 2.48 6.19
C ASP A 88 -4.60 2.97 7.55
N GLY A 89 -4.60 4.29 7.74
CA GLY A 89 -5.01 4.95 8.99
C GLY A 89 -6.52 4.87 9.29
N ASP A 90 -7.33 4.28 8.39
CA ASP A 90 -8.78 4.18 8.52
C ASP A 90 -9.28 2.96 9.33
N GLY A 91 -8.36 2.09 9.74
CA GLY A 91 -8.64 0.91 10.57
C GLY A 91 -9.27 -0.28 9.85
N GLN A 92 -9.29 -0.29 8.52
CA GLN A 92 -9.80 -1.44 7.74
C GLN A 92 -8.84 -2.64 7.76
N HIS A 93 -7.53 -2.40 7.84
CA HIS A 93 -6.51 -3.43 7.86
C HIS A 93 -6.32 -4.00 9.27
N ASP A 94 -6.42 -5.32 9.41
CA ASP A 94 -6.20 -5.98 10.69
C ASP A 94 -4.71 -6.34 10.87
N PRO A 95 -4.00 -5.72 11.84
CA PRO A 95 -2.60 -6.01 12.09
C PRO A 95 -2.31 -7.47 12.49
N ALA A 96 -3.32 -8.25 12.89
CA ALA A 96 -3.17 -9.68 13.18
C ALA A 96 -2.64 -10.49 11.99
N PHE A 97 -2.84 -10.00 10.76
CA PHE A 97 -2.31 -10.65 9.56
C PHE A 97 -0.86 -10.28 9.21
N ILE A 98 -0.20 -9.38 9.98
CA ILE A 98 1.18 -8.95 9.69
C ILE A 98 2.13 -10.14 9.62
N ALA A 99 2.08 -11.06 10.58
CA ALA A 99 2.96 -12.22 10.60
C ALA A 99 2.82 -13.08 9.34
N GLN A 100 1.59 -13.29 8.88
CA GLN A 100 1.32 -14.03 7.63
C GLN A 100 1.76 -13.24 6.39
N LEU A 101 1.63 -11.90 6.42
CA LEU A 101 2.00 -11.03 5.30
C LEU A 101 3.51 -10.99 5.08
N ILE A 102 4.30 -11.03 6.15
CA ILE A 102 5.78 -10.97 6.06
C ILE A 102 6.42 -12.35 5.82
N GLN A 103 5.76 -13.44 6.17
CA GLN A 103 6.35 -14.76 6.12
C GLN A 103 6.90 -15.15 4.74
N PRO A 104 6.17 -14.95 3.61
CA PRO A 104 6.72 -15.25 2.28
C PRO A 104 7.96 -14.44 1.91
N ILE A 105 8.11 -13.22 2.47
CA ILE A 105 9.32 -12.41 2.26
C ILE A 105 10.48 -12.99 3.05
N LEU A 106 10.24 -13.41 4.30
CA LEU A 106 11.25 -14.03 5.16
C LEU A 106 11.75 -15.35 4.59
N ASP A 107 10.87 -16.11 3.92
CA ASP A 107 11.18 -17.36 3.26
C ASP A 107 11.84 -17.17 1.87
N GLY A 108 12.03 -15.92 1.42
CA GLY A 108 12.60 -15.61 0.10
C GLY A 108 11.70 -15.99 -1.08
N GLN A 109 10.40 -16.16 -0.85
CA GLN A 109 9.42 -16.55 -1.88
C GLN A 109 8.80 -15.35 -2.59
N ALA A 110 8.81 -14.18 -1.95
CA ALA A 110 8.24 -12.96 -2.50
C ALA A 110 9.05 -11.72 -2.11
N ASP A 111 8.96 -10.68 -2.94
CA ASP A 111 9.41 -9.33 -2.66
C ASP A 111 8.26 -8.41 -2.26
N MET A 112 7.05 -8.70 -2.78
CA MET A 112 5.80 -8.05 -2.39
C MET A 112 4.77 -9.09 -2.00
N VAL A 113 4.12 -8.91 -0.86
CA VAL A 113 2.97 -9.72 -0.45
C VAL A 113 1.77 -8.79 -0.24
N ILE A 114 0.65 -9.12 -0.86
CA ILE A 114 -0.59 -8.34 -0.84
C ILE A 114 -1.64 -9.11 -0.03
N GLY A 115 -2.23 -8.46 0.96
CA GLY A 115 -3.40 -8.98 1.67
C GLY A 115 -4.66 -8.84 0.80
N SER A 116 -5.21 -9.95 0.35
CA SER A 116 -6.36 -10.00 -0.56
C SER A 116 -7.67 -10.35 0.17
N ARG A 117 -8.70 -9.55 -0.08
CA ARG A 117 -10.08 -9.77 0.40
C ARG A 117 -10.81 -10.87 -0.37
N PHE A 118 -10.28 -11.27 -1.52
CA PHE A 118 -11.02 -12.06 -2.51
C PHE A 118 -10.53 -13.49 -2.68
N LEU A 119 -9.46 -13.89 -2.01
CA LEU A 119 -8.98 -15.26 -2.04
C LEU A 119 -9.95 -16.21 -1.29
N GLU A 120 -10.30 -15.90 -0.05
CA GLU A 120 -11.23 -16.70 0.77
C GLU A 120 -12.62 -16.07 0.90
N LYS A 121 -12.78 -14.80 0.48
CA LYS A 121 -14.03 -14.05 0.49
C LYS A 121 -14.68 -13.90 1.87
N GLU A 122 -13.87 -13.86 2.91
CA GLU A 122 -14.31 -13.60 4.27
C GLU A 122 -14.24 -12.11 4.63
N GLY A 123 -15.07 -11.68 5.58
CA GLY A 123 -15.12 -10.31 6.06
C GLY A 123 -15.77 -9.32 5.10
N PHE A 124 -15.40 -8.06 5.22
CA PHE A 124 -15.98 -6.97 4.42
C PHE A 124 -15.62 -7.09 2.94
N GLN A 125 -16.63 -7.33 2.12
CA GLN A 125 -16.54 -7.36 0.66
C GLN A 125 -17.07 -6.03 0.10
N THR A 126 -16.24 -5.31 -0.59
CA THR A 126 -16.58 -4.02 -1.21
C THR A 126 -17.82 -4.10 -2.13
N SER A 127 -18.36 -2.93 -2.55
CA SER A 127 -19.55 -2.85 -3.42
C SER A 127 -19.38 -3.57 -4.76
N SER A 128 -20.51 -3.98 -5.39
CA SER A 128 -20.49 -4.70 -6.67
C SER A 128 -19.79 -3.94 -7.80
N MET A 129 -19.95 -2.60 -7.84
CA MET A 129 -19.27 -1.74 -8.82
C MET A 129 -17.75 -1.76 -8.62
N ARG A 130 -17.31 -1.65 -7.38
CA ARG A 130 -15.85 -1.69 -7.07
C ARG A 130 -15.25 -3.06 -7.39
N ARG A 131 -16.01 -4.16 -7.16
CA ARG A 131 -15.58 -5.52 -7.55
C ARG A 131 -15.42 -5.67 -9.07
N LEU A 132 -16.25 -4.99 -9.87
CA LEU A 132 -16.10 -4.99 -11.34
C LEU A 132 -14.78 -4.33 -11.74
N GLY A 133 -14.44 -3.19 -11.13
CA GLY A 133 -13.17 -2.50 -11.36
C GLY A 133 -11.96 -3.34 -10.95
N ILE A 134 -12.04 -4.01 -9.81
CA ILE A 134 -10.96 -4.90 -9.34
C ILE A 134 -10.76 -6.08 -10.30
N ARG A 135 -11.85 -6.70 -10.79
CA ARG A 135 -11.78 -7.74 -11.83
C ARG A 135 -11.15 -7.25 -13.12
N TYR A 136 -11.49 -6.03 -13.54
CA TYR A 136 -10.87 -5.42 -14.71
C TYR A 136 -9.36 -5.28 -14.54
N PHE A 137 -8.88 -4.73 -13.41
CA PHE A 137 -7.43 -4.61 -13.16
C PHE A 137 -6.72 -5.95 -13.06
N LYS A 138 -7.35 -6.98 -12.49
CA LYS A 138 -6.82 -8.35 -12.50
C LYS A 138 -6.52 -8.82 -13.92
N HIS A 139 -7.47 -8.67 -14.85
CA HIS A 139 -7.28 -9.09 -16.25
C HIS A 139 -6.26 -8.21 -16.98
N LEU A 140 -6.28 -6.89 -16.73
CA LEU A 140 -5.33 -5.96 -17.33
C LEU A 140 -3.89 -6.28 -16.91
N LEU A 141 -3.64 -6.48 -15.61
CA LEU A 141 -2.32 -6.85 -15.10
C LEU A 141 -1.87 -8.21 -15.63
N HIS A 142 -2.77 -9.20 -15.67
CA HIS A 142 -2.46 -10.50 -16.27
C HIS A 142 -2.01 -10.37 -17.74
N ALA A 143 -2.73 -9.58 -18.52
CA ALA A 143 -2.39 -9.36 -19.95
C ALA A 143 -1.06 -8.62 -20.14
N LEU A 144 -0.70 -7.70 -19.23
CA LEU A 144 0.48 -6.83 -19.37
C LEU A 144 1.77 -7.40 -18.76
N CYS A 145 1.66 -8.18 -17.70
CA CYS A 145 2.83 -8.72 -16.99
C CYS A 145 2.72 -10.19 -16.57
N GLY A 146 1.65 -10.89 -16.94
CA GLY A 146 1.48 -12.33 -16.71
C GLY A 146 1.09 -12.72 -15.29
N VAL A 147 1.03 -11.77 -14.33
CA VAL A 147 0.68 -12.06 -12.94
C VAL A 147 -0.83 -11.99 -12.74
N THR A 148 -1.37 -12.91 -11.93
CA THR A 148 -2.78 -12.90 -11.55
C THR A 148 -2.92 -12.46 -10.12
N ILE A 149 -3.34 -11.21 -9.91
CA ILE A 149 -3.62 -10.63 -8.60
C ILE A 149 -5.13 -10.40 -8.48
N THR A 150 -5.72 -10.96 -7.42
CA THR A 150 -7.18 -10.91 -7.20
C THR A 150 -7.63 -9.60 -6.55
N ASP A 151 -6.75 -8.95 -5.77
CA ASP A 151 -7.00 -7.67 -5.11
C ASP A 151 -5.92 -6.64 -5.43
N ALA A 152 -5.86 -6.22 -6.69
CA ALA A 152 -4.88 -5.25 -7.17
C ALA A 152 -4.98 -3.86 -6.50
N THR A 153 -6.07 -3.59 -5.78
CA THR A 153 -6.33 -2.29 -5.13
C THR A 153 -6.15 -2.33 -3.61
N SER A 154 -5.66 -3.43 -3.06
CA SER A 154 -5.37 -3.52 -1.63
C SER A 154 -4.15 -2.68 -1.26
N GLY A 155 -4.30 -1.78 -0.28
CA GLY A 155 -3.20 -1.06 0.36
C GLY A 155 -2.47 -1.91 1.40
N PHE A 156 -3.08 -3.00 1.90
CA PHE A 156 -2.44 -3.87 2.88
C PHE A 156 -1.39 -4.75 2.21
N ARG A 157 -0.14 -4.34 2.27
CA ARG A 157 0.96 -5.01 1.59
C ARG A 157 2.28 -4.90 2.35
N ALA A 158 3.11 -5.92 2.20
CA ALA A 158 4.48 -5.93 2.68
C ALA A 158 5.46 -5.91 1.51
N SER A 159 6.61 -5.27 1.69
CA SER A 159 7.68 -5.14 0.69
C SER A 159 9.03 -5.49 1.31
N SER A 160 9.84 -6.28 0.59
CA SER A 160 11.24 -6.55 0.96
C SER A 160 12.10 -5.28 0.95
N ALA A 161 13.26 -5.29 1.60
CA ALA A 161 14.20 -4.16 1.57
C ALA A 161 14.61 -3.78 0.13
N ALA A 162 14.77 -4.77 -0.76
CA ALA A 162 15.14 -4.54 -2.15
C ALA A 162 14.02 -3.80 -2.90
N LEU A 163 12.78 -4.23 -2.73
CA LEU A 163 11.62 -3.59 -3.34
C LEU A 163 11.33 -2.21 -2.70
N THR A 164 11.48 -2.08 -1.39
CA THR A 164 11.37 -0.80 -0.67
C THR A 164 12.34 0.22 -1.25
N ARG A 165 13.60 -0.16 -1.45
CA ARG A 165 14.62 0.70 -2.09
C ARG A 165 14.27 1.06 -3.53
N TYR A 166 13.64 0.16 -4.29
CA TYR A 166 13.13 0.48 -5.62
C TYR A 166 12.02 1.55 -5.52
N PHE A 167 11.07 1.38 -4.62
CA PHE A 167 9.96 2.32 -4.42
C PHE A 167 10.37 3.70 -3.91
N THR A 168 11.53 3.85 -3.27
CA THR A 168 12.05 5.20 -2.94
C THR A 168 12.27 6.06 -4.17
N LYS A 169 12.49 5.45 -5.35
CA LYS A 169 12.85 6.11 -6.62
C LYS A 169 11.72 6.14 -7.63
N ASP A 170 10.87 5.12 -7.63
CA ASP A 170 9.83 4.93 -8.65
C ASP A 170 8.56 4.37 -7.97
N TYR A 171 7.66 5.25 -7.61
CA TYR A 171 6.37 4.93 -7.00
C TYR A 171 5.32 5.94 -7.48
N ALA A 172 4.14 5.46 -7.87
CA ALA A 172 3.10 6.32 -8.41
C ALA A 172 2.50 7.23 -7.31
N GLU A 173 2.25 8.49 -7.65
CA GLU A 173 1.69 9.48 -6.72
C GLU A 173 0.21 9.21 -6.43
N ASP A 174 -0.56 8.93 -7.48
CA ASP A 174 -2.00 8.71 -7.40
C ASP A 174 -2.34 7.24 -7.62
N TYR A 175 -3.08 6.65 -6.67
CA TYR A 175 -3.56 5.27 -6.77
C TYR A 175 -2.46 4.26 -7.11
N PRO A 176 -1.41 4.19 -6.29
CA PRO A 176 -0.18 3.48 -6.64
C PRO A 176 -0.33 1.97 -6.72
N GLU A 177 -1.39 1.38 -6.15
CA GLU A 177 -1.47 -0.05 -5.89
C GLU A 177 -1.35 -0.91 -7.16
N PRO A 178 -2.14 -0.69 -8.24
CA PRO A 178 -2.01 -1.51 -9.45
C PRO A 178 -0.72 -1.23 -10.24
N GLU A 179 -0.25 0.03 -10.23
CA GLU A 179 0.99 0.40 -10.92
C GLU A 179 2.22 -0.17 -10.21
N ALA A 180 2.24 -0.18 -8.87
CA ALA A 180 3.29 -0.81 -8.09
C ALA A 180 3.41 -2.32 -8.37
N ILE A 181 2.29 -3.03 -8.55
CA ILE A 181 2.31 -4.44 -8.96
C ILE A 181 2.98 -4.59 -10.33
N LEU A 182 2.53 -3.81 -11.32
CA LEU A 182 3.11 -3.86 -12.66
C LEU A 182 4.61 -3.57 -12.64
N SER A 183 5.01 -2.47 -12.01
CA SER A 183 6.41 -2.04 -11.96
C SER A 183 7.29 -3.06 -11.24
N SER A 184 6.80 -3.66 -10.15
CA SER A 184 7.52 -4.72 -9.44
C SER A 184 7.77 -5.92 -10.34
N VAL A 185 6.72 -6.47 -10.95
CA VAL A 185 6.84 -7.65 -11.82
C VAL A 185 7.76 -7.38 -13.02
N LEU A 186 7.62 -6.23 -13.67
CA LEU A 186 8.45 -5.86 -14.82
C LEU A 186 9.94 -5.70 -14.45
N ASN A 187 10.23 -5.32 -13.21
CA ASN A 187 11.61 -5.22 -12.71
C ASN A 187 12.12 -6.52 -12.06
N GLY A 188 11.38 -7.63 -12.19
CA GLY A 188 11.82 -8.96 -11.78
C GLY A 188 11.53 -9.31 -10.33
N PHE A 189 10.79 -8.48 -9.58
CA PHE A 189 10.37 -8.77 -8.22
C PHE A 189 9.22 -9.78 -8.20
N GLN A 190 9.24 -10.67 -7.22
CA GLN A 190 8.19 -11.67 -7.00
C GLN A 190 7.02 -11.07 -6.22
N VAL A 191 5.81 -11.20 -6.75
CA VAL A 191 4.58 -10.67 -6.13
C VAL A 191 3.64 -11.81 -5.81
N MET A 192 3.15 -11.87 -4.57
CA MET A 192 2.21 -12.88 -4.07
C MET A 192 1.00 -12.24 -3.39
N GLU A 193 -0.06 -13.02 -3.23
CA GLU A 193 -1.21 -12.67 -2.39
C GLU A 193 -1.39 -13.69 -1.27
N ILE A 194 -1.85 -13.20 -0.12
CA ILE A 194 -2.38 -14.03 0.96
C ILE A 194 -3.82 -13.62 1.28
N PRO A 195 -4.67 -14.52 1.77
CA PRO A 195 -6.01 -14.15 2.22
C PRO A 195 -5.93 -13.34 3.50
N VAL A 196 -6.74 -12.27 3.56
CA VAL A 196 -6.91 -11.47 4.77
C VAL A 196 -8.37 -11.11 4.97
N VAL A 197 -8.77 -10.96 6.24
CA VAL A 197 -10.08 -10.42 6.59
C VAL A 197 -9.94 -8.92 6.84
N MET A 198 -10.65 -8.11 6.05
CA MET A 198 -10.71 -6.67 6.27
C MET A 198 -11.95 -6.28 7.05
N ARG A 199 -11.82 -5.27 7.89
CA ARG A 199 -12.91 -4.72 8.69
C ARG A 199 -13.65 -3.64 7.90
N GLU A 200 -14.87 -3.34 8.30
CA GLU A 200 -15.54 -2.13 7.83
C GLU A 200 -14.86 -0.88 8.40
N ARG A 201 -14.79 0.17 7.59
CA ARG A 201 -14.29 1.48 8.04
C ARG A 201 -15.15 1.99 9.20
N GLN A 202 -14.51 2.36 10.31
CA GLN A 202 -15.23 2.74 11.52
C GLN A 202 -15.69 4.21 11.54
N GLY A 203 -15.22 5.04 10.61
CA GLY A 203 -15.57 6.45 10.51
C GLY A 203 -15.04 7.09 9.24
N GLY A 204 -15.48 8.33 8.97
CA GLY A 204 -15.10 9.09 7.78
C GLY A 204 -15.89 8.70 6.52
N GLU A 205 -15.79 9.53 5.49
CA GLU A 205 -16.44 9.28 4.20
C GLU A 205 -15.47 8.64 3.21
N SER A 206 -15.99 7.71 2.38
CA SER A 206 -15.18 7.17 1.28
C SER A 206 -14.90 8.29 0.27
N SER A 207 -13.63 8.53 -0.03
CA SER A 207 -13.20 9.53 -1.01
C SER A 207 -13.69 9.25 -2.43
N ILE A 208 -14.25 8.06 -2.70
CA ILE A 208 -14.61 7.58 -4.04
C ILE A 208 -16.14 7.46 -4.17
N ASN A 209 -16.76 8.36 -4.97
CA ASN A 209 -18.12 8.25 -5.48
C ASN A 209 -18.14 7.66 -6.90
N ALA A 210 -19.33 7.42 -7.49
CA ALA A 210 -19.47 6.74 -8.78
C ALA A 210 -18.71 7.44 -9.94
N LEU A 211 -18.75 8.78 -10.03
CA LEU A 211 -18.03 9.55 -11.06
C LEU A 211 -16.52 9.50 -10.84
N LYS A 212 -16.09 9.61 -9.59
CA LYS A 212 -14.67 9.46 -9.23
C LYS A 212 -14.18 8.04 -9.52
N SER A 213 -15.03 7.01 -9.41
CA SER A 213 -14.67 5.64 -9.76
C SER A 213 -14.38 5.46 -11.25
N VAL A 214 -15.15 6.07 -12.14
CA VAL A 214 -14.88 6.04 -13.59
C VAL A 214 -13.59 6.77 -13.93
N TYR A 215 -13.40 7.97 -13.38
CA TYR A 215 -12.14 8.71 -13.53
C TYR A 215 -10.92 7.90 -13.05
N TYR A 216 -11.05 7.27 -11.87
CA TYR A 216 -10.04 6.37 -11.31
C TYR A 216 -9.69 5.24 -12.30
N MET A 217 -10.69 4.55 -12.83
CA MET A 217 -10.49 3.44 -13.77
C MET A 217 -9.71 3.88 -15.01
N ILE A 218 -10.08 5.03 -15.62
CA ILE A 218 -9.40 5.57 -16.80
C ILE A 218 -7.97 5.99 -16.45
N LYS A 219 -7.79 6.77 -15.37
CA LYS A 219 -6.47 7.28 -14.97
C LYS A 219 -5.48 6.15 -14.70
N VAL A 220 -5.87 5.17 -13.88
CA VAL A 220 -5.01 4.03 -13.53
C VAL A 220 -4.74 3.15 -14.75
N THR A 221 -5.72 2.94 -15.63
CA THR A 221 -5.51 2.19 -16.89
C THR A 221 -4.44 2.86 -17.75
N LEU A 222 -4.54 4.18 -17.95
CA LEU A 222 -3.56 4.93 -18.72
C LEU A 222 -2.17 4.89 -18.07
N ALA A 223 -2.09 5.06 -16.76
CA ALA A 223 -0.83 4.98 -16.01
C ALA A 223 -0.16 3.61 -16.21
N ILE A 224 -0.90 2.51 -16.02
CA ILE A 224 -0.42 1.13 -16.22
C ILE A 224 0.09 0.92 -17.66
N ILE A 225 -0.65 1.36 -18.67
CA ILE A 225 -0.26 1.21 -20.09
C ILE A 225 1.00 2.04 -20.39
N ILE A 226 1.06 3.29 -19.92
CA ILE A 226 2.23 4.17 -20.11
C ILE A 226 3.45 3.58 -19.41
N SER A 227 3.33 3.09 -18.19
CA SER A 227 4.41 2.44 -17.45
C SER A 227 4.93 1.19 -18.18
N ARG A 228 4.02 0.38 -18.75
CA ARG A 228 4.41 -0.77 -19.60
C ARG A 228 5.18 -0.36 -20.85
N ILE A 229 4.75 0.69 -21.56
CA ILE A 229 5.43 1.21 -22.76
C ILE A 229 6.81 1.79 -22.39
N ARG A 230 6.91 2.54 -21.29
CA ARG A 230 8.18 3.10 -20.81
C ARG A 230 9.19 2.00 -20.47
N PHE A 231 8.73 0.92 -19.84
CA PHE A 231 9.57 -0.22 -19.51
C PHE A 231 10.09 -0.91 -20.80
N TRP A 232 9.23 -1.14 -21.78
CA TRP A 232 9.62 -1.75 -23.06
C TRP A 232 10.69 -0.91 -23.77
N ARG A 233 10.50 0.42 -23.85
CA ARG A 233 11.49 1.34 -24.47
C ARG A 233 12.83 1.38 -23.74
N LYS A 234 12.87 1.18 -22.43
CA LYS A 234 14.13 1.10 -21.66
C LYS A 234 14.93 -0.16 -22.02
N ARG A 235 14.26 -1.27 -22.28
CA ARG A 235 14.91 -2.54 -22.66
C ARG A 235 15.46 -2.53 -24.09
N GLU A 236 14.91 -1.74 -24.98
CA GLU A 236 15.37 -1.62 -26.38
C GLU A 236 16.55 -0.65 -26.57
N LYS A 237 16.90 0.16 -25.57
CA LYS A 237 18.12 0.97 -25.63
C LYS A 237 19.27 0.17 -25.07
N PRO A 238 20.23 -0.32 -25.92
CA PRO A 238 21.45 -0.90 -25.40
C PRO A 238 22.19 0.16 -24.59
N CYS A 239 22.75 -0.22 -23.43
CA CYS A 239 23.70 0.61 -22.72
C CYS A 239 24.88 0.88 -23.66
N PHE A 240 25.01 2.13 -24.12
CA PHE A 240 26.25 2.65 -24.68
C PHE A 240 27.13 3.12 -23.55
#